data_d5a681181c294bf83a25899d2500a29e
#
_entry.id   d5a681181c294bf83a25899d2500a29e
#
_cell.length_a   1.000
_cell.length_b   1.000
_cell.length_c   1.000
_cell.angle_alpha   90.00
_cell.angle_beta   90.00
_cell.angle_gamma   90.00
#
_symmetry.space_group_name_H-M   'P 1'
#
loop_
_entity.id
_entity.type
_entity.pdbx_description
1 polymer ?
#
loop_
_entity_poly.entity_id
_entity_poly.type
_entity_poly.pdbx_seq_one_letter_code
_entity_poly.pdbx_strand_id
1 'polypeptide(L)'
;ILSALNPKPVHILPSDSEEKLEAYIRLLAPIAIGGGSQFDDNERNLLLMGLTYHLCSIFSRQLILRKDIAGRHMEILIRLVGLITNNYTKERGVAFYADKLCLSPKYLSSLVKHICGYTVQELVFKAITRRAIFLLTATGRPIQDIAVEMGFPNVSAFGTFFKKQTGLSPRRYREGERSV
;
A
#
# COMPACT_ATOMS: atom_id res chain seq x y z
N ILE A 1 29.00 -0.27 9.72
CA ILE A 1 27.85 0.58 10.10
C ILE A 1 26.51 -0.16 9.94
N LEU A 2 26.47 -1.31 9.24
CA LEU A 2 25.26 -2.15 9.08
C LEU A 2 25.01 -3.14 10.22
N SER A 3 25.90 -3.23 11.20
CA SER A 3 25.77 -4.14 12.34
C SER A 3 24.96 -3.60 13.53
N ALA A 4 24.51 -2.34 13.48
CA ALA A 4 23.73 -1.72 14.55
C ALA A 4 22.21 -1.81 14.33
N LEU A 5 21.74 -2.47 13.26
CA LEU A 5 20.33 -2.67 12.95
C LEU A 5 19.92 -4.13 13.28
N ASN A 6 20.19 -4.56 14.51
CA ASN A 6 19.56 -5.79 14.97
C ASN A 6 19.40 -5.76 16.49
N PRO A 7 18.21 -5.95 17.01
CA PRO A 7 17.79 -7.33 17.22
C PRO A 7 16.53 -7.64 16.42
N LYS A 8 16.59 -8.74 15.66
CA LYS A 8 15.40 -9.37 15.10
C LYS A 8 14.44 -9.59 16.24
N PRO A 9 13.29 -8.91 16.30
CA PRO A 9 12.25 -9.35 17.20
C PRO A 9 11.78 -10.69 16.65
N VAL A 10 12.15 -11.78 17.29
CA VAL A 10 11.45 -13.04 17.13
C VAL A 10 10.08 -12.81 17.73
N HIS A 11 9.13 -12.44 16.90
CA HIS A 11 7.74 -12.30 17.31
C HIS A 11 7.19 -13.72 17.44
N ILE A 12 7.10 -14.20 18.67
CA ILE A 12 6.35 -15.42 18.99
C ILE A 12 4.89 -15.03 18.82
N LEU A 13 4.26 -15.55 17.77
CA LEU A 13 2.83 -15.40 17.57
C LEU A 13 2.09 -16.13 18.68
N PRO A 14 0.99 -15.57 19.24
CA PRO A 14 0.09 -16.35 20.07
C PRO A 14 -0.41 -17.56 19.29
N SER A 15 -0.52 -18.71 19.92
CA SER A 15 -0.93 -19.98 19.26
C SER A 15 -2.25 -19.88 18.47
N ASP A 16 -3.23 -19.13 18.99
CA ASP A 16 -4.50 -18.82 18.31
C ASP A 16 -4.30 -18.00 17.02
N SER A 17 -3.27 -17.18 16.94
CA SER A 17 -2.95 -16.37 15.77
C SER A 17 -2.20 -17.17 14.70
N GLU A 18 -1.43 -18.15 15.10
CA GLU A 18 -0.70 -19.05 14.23
C GLU A 18 -1.68 -19.97 13.48
N GLU A 19 -2.64 -20.57 14.18
CA GLU A 19 -3.67 -21.42 13.57
C GLU A 19 -4.52 -20.68 12.52
N LYS A 20 -4.91 -19.43 12.83
CA LYS A 20 -5.64 -18.59 11.87
C LYS A 20 -4.80 -18.20 10.67
N LEU A 21 -3.51 -17.91 10.86
CA LEU A 21 -2.60 -17.59 9.78
C LEU A 21 -2.42 -18.79 8.83
N GLU A 22 -2.25 -19.99 9.38
CA GLU A 22 -2.20 -21.22 8.60
C GLU A 22 -3.49 -21.46 7.81
N ALA A 23 -4.65 -21.19 8.38
CA ALA A 23 -5.94 -21.30 7.69
C ALA A 23 -6.01 -20.36 6.47
N TYR A 24 -5.56 -19.11 6.60
CA TYR A 24 -5.50 -18.20 5.46
C TYR A 24 -4.54 -18.68 4.39
N ILE A 25 -3.37 -19.21 4.76
CA ILE A 25 -2.39 -19.74 3.81
C ILE A 25 -2.98 -20.94 3.06
N ARG A 26 -3.65 -21.86 3.74
CA ARG A 26 -4.30 -23.02 3.13
C ARG A 26 -5.41 -22.65 2.15
N LEU A 27 -6.17 -21.59 2.43
CA LEU A 27 -7.23 -21.10 1.55
C LEU A 27 -6.67 -20.35 0.33
N LEU A 28 -5.57 -19.62 0.49
CA LEU A 28 -4.95 -18.86 -0.59
C LEU A 28 -4.11 -19.73 -1.55
N ALA A 29 -3.51 -20.82 -1.07
CA ALA A 29 -2.59 -21.64 -1.85
C ALA A 29 -3.21 -22.22 -3.14
N PRO A 30 -4.43 -22.79 -3.15
CA PRO A 30 -5.05 -23.33 -4.37
C PRO A 30 -5.37 -22.23 -5.38
N ILE A 31 -5.80 -21.06 -4.91
CA ILE A 31 -6.23 -19.92 -5.76
C ILE A 31 -5.02 -19.23 -6.41
N ALA A 32 -3.85 -19.30 -5.78
CA ALA A 32 -2.62 -18.70 -6.30
C ALA A 32 -2.02 -19.48 -7.49
N ILE A 33 -2.35 -20.77 -7.63
CA ILE A 33 -1.74 -21.69 -8.61
C ILE A 33 -2.65 -21.90 -9.84
N GLY A 34 -3.95 -21.63 -9.72
CA GLY A 34 -4.93 -21.82 -10.79
C GLY A 34 -5.22 -20.55 -11.58
N GLY A 35 -5.21 -20.60 -12.91
CA GLY A 35 -5.75 -19.54 -13.76
C GLY A 35 -7.24 -19.41 -13.55
N GLY A 36 -7.64 -18.55 -12.62
CA GLY A 36 -8.96 -18.50 -12.07
C GLY A 36 -9.96 -17.67 -12.86
N SER A 37 -11.23 -17.95 -12.62
CA SER A 37 -12.36 -17.13 -13.06
C SER A 37 -12.35 -15.77 -12.32
N GLN A 38 -13.16 -14.81 -12.77
CA GLN A 38 -13.35 -13.52 -12.09
C GLN A 38 -13.83 -13.70 -10.63
N PHE A 39 -14.50 -14.79 -10.31
CA PHE A 39 -14.92 -15.14 -8.94
C PHE A 39 -13.73 -15.52 -8.07
N ASP A 40 -12.77 -16.28 -8.60
CA ASP A 40 -11.56 -16.70 -7.88
C ASP A 40 -10.68 -15.48 -7.55
N ASP A 41 -10.63 -14.48 -8.45
CA ASP A 41 -9.93 -13.22 -8.22
C ASP A 41 -10.57 -12.39 -7.09
N ASN A 42 -11.90 -12.37 -7.04
CA ASN A 42 -12.62 -11.68 -5.97
C ASN A 42 -12.45 -12.41 -4.63
N GLU A 43 -12.54 -13.73 -4.61
CA GLU A 43 -12.32 -14.54 -3.42
C GLU A 43 -10.90 -14.35 -2.88
N ARG A 44 -9.89 -14.41 -3.75
CA ARG A 44 -8.50 -14.15 -3.40
C ARG A 44 -8.32 -12.76 -2.76
N ASN A 45 -8.93 -11.73 -3.34
CA ASN A 45 -8.83 -10.37 -2.82
C ASN A 45 -9.50 -10.24 -1.43
N LEU A 46 -10.63 -10.90 -1.21
CA LEU A 46 -11.30 -10.93 0.09
C LEU A 46 -10.47 -11.68 1.13
N LEU A 47 -9.87 -12.81 0.77
CA LEU A 47 -8.98 -13.57 1.66
C LEU A 47 -7.71 -12.80 1.99
N LEU A 48 -7.10 -12.12 1.02
CA LEU A 48 -5.94 -11.24 1.24
C LEU A 48 -6.29 -10.06 2.14
N MET A 49 -7.48 -9.47 1.97
CA MET A 49 -7.97 -8.42 2.83
C MET A 49 -8.19 -8.91 4.26
N GLY A 50 -8.80 -10.10 4.42
CA GLY A 50 -8.99 -10.75 5.72
C GLY A 50 -7.66 -11.06 6.40
N LEU A 51 -6.68 -11.61 5.68
CA LEU A 51 -5.34 -11.86 6.18
C LEU A 51 -4.66 -10.55 6.63
N THR A 52 -4.76 -9.50 5.82
CA THR A 52 -4.20 -8.18 6.17
C THR A 52 -4.82 -7.64 7.46
N TYR A 53 -6.16 -7.73 7.60
CA TYR A 53 -6.85 -7.33 8.81
C TYR A 53 -6.41 -8.16 10.03
N HIS A 54 -6.24 -9.46 9.85
CA HIS A 54 -5.79 -10.34 10.92
C HIS A 54 -4.36 -10.01 11.37
N LEU A 55 -3.44 -9.80 10.44
CA LEU A 55 -2.08 -9.34 10.73
C LEU A 55 -2.08 -7.98 11.45
N CYS A 56 -2.86 -7.02 10.97
CA CYS A 56 -3.03 -5.73 11.64
C CYS A 56 -3.58 -5.89 13.07
N SER A 57 -4.50 -6.81 13.30
CA SER A 57 -5.06 -7.10 14.63
C SER A 57 -4.00 -7.68 15.59
N ILE A 58 -3.17 -8.62 15.10
CA ILE A 58 -2.06 -9.19 15.89
C ILE A 58 -1.09 -8.09 16.29
N PHE A 59 -0.64 -7.28 15.32
CA PHE A 59 0.29 -6.19 15.59
C PHE A 59 -0.33 -5.12 16.49
N SER A 60 -1.60 -4.78 16.34
CA SER A 60 -2.29 -3.83 17.21
C SER A 60 -2.37 -4.31 18.64
N ARG A 61 -2.67 -5.60 18.88
CA ARG A 61 -2.70 -6.18 20.23
C ARG A 61 -1.32 -6.13 20.90
N GLN A 62 -0.26 -6.44 20.17
CA GLN A 62 1.11 -6.36 20.68
C GLN A 62 1.54 -4.91 20.94
N LEU A 63 1.04 -3.94 20.18
CA LEU A 63 1.33 -2.51 20.35
C LEU A 63 0.56 -1.89 21.51
N ILE A 64 -0.69 -2.34 21.77
CA ILE A 64 -1.48 -1.90 22.94
C ILE A 64 -0.82 -2.33 24.25
N LEU A 65 -0.09 -3.45 24.25
CA LEU A 65 0.67 -3.90 25.41
C LEU A 65 1.96 -3.09 25.64
N ARG A 66 2.46 -2.40 24.62
CA ARG A 66 3.49 -1.37 24.74
C ARG A 66 2.80 0.00 24.77
N LYS A 67 2.51 0.49 25.97
CA LYS A 67 2.00 1.85 26.25
C LYS A 67 2.99 2.96 25.83
N ASP A 68 3.80 2.75 24.81
CA ASP A 68 4.92 3.57 24.42
C ASP A 68 4.63 4.41 23.16
N ILE A 69 5.46 5.43 22.98
CA ILE A 69 5.56 6.30 21.81
C ILE A 69 5.39 5.55 20.47
N ALA A 70 5.88 4.31 20.38
CA ALA A 70 5.73 3.44 19.22
C ALA A 70 4.26 3.13 18.84
N GLY A 71 3.38 2.93 19.82
CA GLY A 71 1.95 2.69 19.57
C GLY A 71 1.26 3.90 18.96
N ARG A 72 1.56 5.10 19.45
CA ARG A 72 1.04 6.36 18.90
C ARG A 72 1.52 6.61 17.47
N HIS A 73 2.78 6.32 17.20
CA HIS A 73 3.35 6.44 15.85
C HIS A 73 2.69 5.49 14.86
N MET A 74 2.40 4.26 15.28
CA MET A 74 1.71 3.28 14.45
C MET A 74 0.26 3.69 14.18
N GLU A 75 -0.45 4.21 15.18
CA GLU A 75 -1.80 4.76 14.99
C GLU A 75 -1.81 5.87 13.94
N ILE A 76 -0.86 6.80 14.02
CA ILE A 76 -0.70 7.88 13.02
C ILE A 76 -0.49 7.28 11.62
N LEU A 77 0.35 6.25 11.49
CA LEU A 77 0.61 5.60 10.19
C LEU A 77 -0.64 4.91 9.64
N ILE A 78 -1.38 4.17 10.46
CA ILE A 78 -2.62 3.51 10.04
C ILE A 78 -3.63 4.55 9.53
N ARG A 79 -3.82 5.64 10.28
CA ARG A 79 -4.71 6.74 9.88
C ARG A 79 -4.21 7.42 8.59
N LEU A 80 -2.89 7.64 8.46
CA LEU A 80 -2.29 8.20 7.25
C LEU A 80 -2.55 7.31 6.03
N VAL A 81 -2.35 5.99 6.14
CA VAL A 81 -2.64 5.04 5.05
C VAL A 81 -4.11 5.11 4.64
N GLY A 82 -5.03 5.14 5.60
CA GLY A 82 -6.46 5.32 5.33
C GLY A 82 -6.76 6.64 4.60
N LEU A 83 -6.15 7.74 5.04
CA LEU A 83 -6.31 9.05 4.38
C LEU A 83 -5.73 9.04 2.95
N ILE A 84 -4.56 8.43 2.75
CA ILE A 84 -3.96 8.29 1.41
C ILE A 84 -4.89 7.48 0.51
N THR A 85 -5.37 6.33 0.97
CA THR A 85 -6.26 5.46 0.19
C THR A 85 -7.51 6.17 -0.31
N ASN A 86 -8.05 7.09 0.49
CA ASN A 86 -9.26 7.82 0.15
C ASN A 86 -9.02 9.11 -0.66
N ASN A 87 -7.80 9.65 -0.68
CA ASN A 87 -7.55 10.99 -1.22
C ASN A 87 -6.42 11.07 -2.25
N TYR A 88 -5.68 10.00 -2.53
CA TYR A 88 -4.45 10.02 -3.36
C TYR A 88 -4.65 10.58 -4.77
N THR A 89 -5.86 10.54 -5.33
CA THR A 89 -6.14 11.08 -6.65
C THR A 89 -6.27 12.61 -6.66
N LYS A 90 -6.68 13.19 -5.53
CA LYS A 90 -6.94 14.63 -5.38
C LYS A 90 -5.82 15.34 -4.63
N GLU A 91 -5.30 14.70 -3.58
CA GLU A 91 -4.38 15.31 -2.64
C GLU A 91 -3.01 14.62 -2.70
N ARG A 92 -1.98 15.38 -3.05
CA ARG A 92 -0.61 14.87 -3.23
C ARG A 92 0.39 15.46 -2.26
N GLY A 93 0.03 16.56 -1.60
CA GLY A 93 0.90 17.30 -0.69
C GLY A 93 0.81 16.81 0.75
N VAL A 94 1.94 16.82 1.46
CA VAL A 94 2.01 16.43 2.88
C VAL A 94 1.14 17.30 3.78
N ALA A 95 0.94 18.57 3.42
CA ALA A 95 0.19 19.54 4.22
C ALA A 95 -1.25 19.08 4.50
N PHE A 96 -1.94 18.59 3.47
CA PHE A 96 -3.30 18.05 3.61
C PHE A 96 -3.37 16.92 4.64
N TYR A 97 -2.48 15.94 4.53
CA TYR A 97 -2.46 14.79 5.43
C TYR A 97 -2.08 15.17 6.86
N ALA A 98 -1.15 16.11 7.01
CA ALA A 98 -0.75 16.62 8.30
C ALA A 98 -1.90 17.36 9.01
N ASP A 99 -2.61 18.19 8.28
CA ASP A 99 -3.81 18.89 8.77
C ASP A 99 -4.87 17.90 9.28
N LYS A 100 -5.21 16.90 8.46
CA LYS A 100 -6.19 15.84 8.81
C LYS A 100 -5.78 15.00 10.03
N LEU A 101 -4.50 14.94 10.32
CA LEU A 101 -3.96 14.22 11.48
C LEU A 101 -3.70 15.14 12.68
N CYS A 102 -3.98 16.44 12.56
CA CYS A 102 -3.68 17.47 13.57
C CYS A 102 -2.18 17.48 13.92
N LEU A 103 -1.32 17.38 12.92
CA LEU A 103 0.15 17.37 13.04
C LEU A 103 0.77 18.45 12.18
N SER A 104 1.99 18.86 12.52
CA SER A 104 2.76 19.71 11.60
C SER A 104 3.30 18.89 10.42
N PRO A 105 3.37 19.46 9.19
CA PRO A 105 3.94 18.79 8.02
C PRO A 105 5.37 18.28 8.25
N LYS A 106 6.17 19.04 9.01
CA LYS A 106 7.54 18.67 9.37
C LYS A 106 7.58 17.42 10.24
N TYR A 107 6.73 17.38 11.28
CA TYR A 107 6.66 16.23 12.17
C TYR A 107 6.20 14.97 11.44
N LEU A 108 5.10 15.06 10.65
CA LEU A 108 4.59 13.94 9.88
C LEU A 108 5.63 13.42 8.89
N SER A 109 6.32 14.31 8.16
CA SER A 109 7.37 13.93 7.21
C SER A 109 8.52 13.19 7.89
N SER A 110 8.99 13.70 9.03
CA SER A 110 10.08 13.09 9.80
C SER A 110 9.66 11.70 10.33
N LEU A 111 8.46 11.59 10.91
CA LEU A 111 7.91 10.35 11.44
C LEU A 111 7.81 9.27 10.37
N VAL A 112 7.18 9.58 9.24
CA VAL A 112 6.96 8.64 8.14
C VAL A 112 8.29 8.20 7.54
N LYS A 113 9.22 9.15 7.32
CA LYS A 113 10.55 8.83 6.79
C LYS A 113 11.34 7.92 7.72
N HIS A 114 11.24 8.16 9.04
CA HIS A 114 11.94 7.35 10.04
C HIS A 114 11.41 5.90 10.09
N ILE A 115 10.08 5.73 10.04
CA ILE A 115 9.47 4.41 10.21
C ILE A 115 9.40 3.62 8.90
N CYS A 116 8.99 4.29 7.82
CA CYS A 116 8.73 3.63 6.53
C CYS A 116 9.90 3.73 5.54
N GLY A 117 10.86 4.61 5.79
CA GLY A 117 11.92 4.92 4.83
C GLY A 117 11.46 5.77 3.63
N TYR A 118 10.17 6.08 3.52
CA TYR A 118 9.55 6.85 2.43
C TYR A 118 9.02 8.19 2.94
N THR A 119 8.96 9.17 2.04
CA THR A 119 8.20 10.40 2.29
C THR A 119 6.69 10.14 2.12
N VAL A 120 5.86 11.02 2.70
CA VAL A 120 4.40 10.96 2.49
C VAL A 120 4.05 11.04 1.00
N GLN A 121 4.73 11.92 0.26
CA GLN A 121 4.52 12.06 -1.19
C GLN A 121 4.87 10.79 -1.97
N GLU A 122 5.96 10.10 -1.62
CA GLU A 122 6.31 8.82 -2.22
C GLU A 122 5.25 7.74 -1.94
N LEU A 123 4.66 7.73 -0.74
CA LEU A 123 3.56 6.82 -0.43
C LEU A 123 2.32 7.10 -1.28
N VAL A 124 1.97 8.38 -1.46
CA VAL A 124 0.87 8.80 -2.36
C VAL A 124 1.16 8.38 -3.80
N PHE A 125 2.38 8.60 -4.29
CA PHE A 125 2.78 8.21 -5.65
C PHE A 125 2.74 6.69 -5.85
N LYS A 126 3.13 5.92 -4.86
CA LYS A 126 3.00 4.45 -4.87
C LYS A 126 1.52 4.02 -4.95
N ALA A 127 0.62 4.69 -4.23
CA ALA A 127 -0.82 4.40 -4.29
C ALA A 127 -1.40 4.68 -5.69
N ILE A 128 -1.07 5.85 -6.28
CA ILE A 128 -1.45 6.20 -7.66
C ILE A 128 -0.93 5.16 -8.64
N THR A 129 0.36 4.83 -8.56
CA THR A 129 1.01 3.91 -9.48
C THR A 129 0.39 2.52 -9.41
N ARG A 130 0.15 2.00 -8.21
CA ARG A 130 -0.49 0.69 -8.00
C ARG A 130 -1.89 0.64 -8.62
N ARG A 131 -2.71 1.67 -8.39
CA ARG A 131 -4.05 1.75 -8.98
C ARG A 131 -4.00 1.87 -10.49
N ALA A 132 -3.09 2.69 -11.03
CA ALA A 132 -2.89 2.84 -12.46
C ALA A 132 -2.46 1.53 -13.13
N ILE A 133 -1.51 0.79 -12.52
CA ILE A 133 -1.10 -0.54 -12.99
C ILE A 133 -2.31 -1.48 -13.06
N PHE A 134 -3.09 -1.57 -11.97
CA PHE A 134 -4.29 -2.40 -11.94
C PHE A 134 -5.24 -2.05 -13.09
N LEU A 135 -5.56 -0.77 -13.28
CA LEU A 135 -6.47 -0.35 -14.36
C LEU A 135 -5.91 -0.62 -15.76
N LEU A 136 -4.61 -0.47 -15.95
CA LEU A 136 -3.96 -0.73 -17.24
C LEU A 136 -3.95 -2.21 -17.60
N THR A 137 -3.76 -3.10 -16.61
CA THR A 137 -3.59 -4.54 -16.84
C THR A 137 -4.89 -5.34 -16.73
N ALA A 138 -5.79 -4.93 -15.83
CA ALA A 138 -7.02 -5.65 -15.54
C ALA A 138 -8.24 -5.12 -16.32
N THR A 139 -8.09 -3.99 -17.03
CA THR A 139 -9.23 -3.40 -17.76
C THR A 139 -8.84 -2.95 -19.16
N GLY A 140 -9.81 -2.95 -20.10
CA GLY A 140 -9.65 -2.37 -21.44
C GLY A 140 -9.84 -0.85 -21.51
N ARG A 141 -9.91 -0.14 -20.38
CA ARG A 141 -10.23 1.29 -20.32
C ARG A 141 -9.22 2.15 -21.08
N PRO A 142 -9.67 3.21 -21.78
CA PRO A 142 -8.77 4.17 -22.42
C PRO A 142 -7.77 4.77 -21.41
N ILE A 143 -6.52 4.96 -21.86
CA ILE A 143 -5.48 5.55 -20.99
C ILE A 143 -5.87 6.97 -20.57
N GLN A 144 -6.64 7.68 -21.39
CA GLN A 144 -7.16 8.99 -21.07
C GLN A 144 -8.08 8.96 -19.84
N ASP A 145 -8.98 7.99 -19.76
CA ASP A 145 -9.91 7.85 -18.64
C ASP A 145 -9.17 7.49 -17.34
N ILE A 146 -8.13 6.64 -17.47
CA ILE A 146 -7.26 6.31 -16.36
C ILE A 146 -6.50 7.55 -15.87
N ALA A 147 -5.98 8.38 -16.78
CA ALA A 147 -5.30 9.60 -16.42
C ALA A 147 -6.22 10.56 -15.63
N VAL A 148 -7.46 10.72 -16.07
CA VAL A 148 -8.49 11.53 -15.40
C VAL A 148 -8.81 10.96 -14.03
N GLU A 149 -9.07 9.65 -13.94
CA GLU A 149 -9.35 8.98 -12.65
C GLU A 149 -8.19 9.14 -11.65
N MET A 150 -6.95 9.11 -12.14
CA MET A 150 -5.77 9.33 -11.31
C MET A 150 -5.50 10.80 -10.99
N GLY A 151 -6.37 11.72 -11.38
CA GLY A 151 -6.27 13.15 -11.10
C GLY A 151 -5.15 13.85 -11.88
N PHE A 152 -4.87 13.42 -13.11
CA PHE A 152 -3.93 14.12 -13.99
C PHE A 152 -4.68 15.03 -14.98
N PRO A 153 -4.12 16.22 -15.30
CA PRO A 153 -4.77 17.17 -16.19
C PRO A 153 -4.86 16.67 -17.64
N ASN A 154 -3.96 15.78 -18.03
CA ASN A 154 -3.92 15.19 -19.38
C ASN A 154 -3.09 13.91 -19.40
N VAL A 155 -3.19 13.18 -20.54
CA VAL A 155 -2.48 11.91 -20.76
C VAL A 155 -0.96 12.07 -20.75
N SER A 156 -0.43 13.20 -21.23
CA SER A 156 1.01 13.47 -21.25
C SER A 156 1.58 13.57 -19.84
N ALA A 157 0.93 14.31 -18.95
CA ALA A 157 1.33 14.45 -17.56
C ALA A 157 1.28 13.08 -16.83
N PHE A 158 0.22 12.31 -17.07
CA PHE A 158 0.12 10.95 -16.57
C PHE A 158 1.21 10.04 -17.11
N GLY A 159 1.46 10.08 -18.42
CA GLY A 159 2.50 9.28 -19.09
C GLY A 159 3.90 9.55 -18.54
N THR A 160 4.24 10.83 -18.33
CA THR A 160 5.51 11.24 -17.73
C THR A 160 5.65 10.75 -16.30
N PHE A 161 4.60 10.94 -15.48
CA PHE A 161 4.56 10.43 -14.12
C PHE A 161 4.73 8.90 -14.07
N PHE A 162 3.90 8.20 -14.84
CA PHE A 162 3.87 6.74 -14.83
C PHE A 162 5.21 6.14 -15.28
N LYS A 163 5.81 6.69 -16.37
CA LYS A 163 7.13 6.28 -16.84
C LYS A 163 8.21 6.53 -15.79
N LYS A 164 8.15 7.64 -15.07
CA LYS A 164 9.07 7.93 -13.96
C LYS A 164 8.97 6.90 -12.83
N GLN A 165 7.75 6.40 -12.54
CA GLN A 165 7.52 5.45 -11.45
C GLN A 165 7.81 4.00 -11.83
N THR A 166 7.60 3.61 -13.09
CA THR A 166 7.63 2.21 -13.54
C THR A 166 8.73 1.89 -14.57
N GLY A 167 9.37 2.92 -15.13
CA GLY A 167 10.32 2.79 -16.23
C GLY A 167 9.68 2.71 -17.61
N LEU A 168 8.39 2.40 -17.70
CA LEU A 168 7.67 2.20 -18.96
C LEU A 168 6.53 3.20 -19.14
N SER A 169 6.21 3.52 -20.41
CA SER A 169 5.00 4.28 -20.70
C SER A 169 3.75 3.44 -20.38
N PRO A 170 2.59 4.08 -20.08
CA PRO A 170 1.34 3.36 -19.82
C PRO A 170 0.94 2.38 -20.92
N ARG A 171 1.19 2.75 -22.19
CA ARG A 171 0.91 1.92 -23.35
C ARG A 171 1.76 0.65 -23.37
N ARG A 172 3.08 0.80 -23.25
CA ARG A 172 4.02 -0.34 -23.24
C ARG A 172 3.77 -1.27 -22.06
N TYR A 173 3.44 -0.68 -20.91
CA TYR A 173 3.10 -1.45 -19.72
C TYR A 173 1.84 -2.31 -19.93
N ARG A 174 0.81 -1.77 -20.61
CA ARG A 174 -0.42 -2.51 -20.99
C ARG A 174 -0.13 -3.64 -21.96
N GLU A 175 0.77 -3.42 -22.93
CA GLU A 175 1.18 -4.40 -23.93
C GLU A 175 2.05 -5.53 -23.34
N GLY A 176 2.32 -5.51 -22.04
CA GLY A 176 3.04 -6.57 -21.32
C GLY A 176 4.57 -6.46 -21.41
N GLU A 177 5.10 -5.37 -21.94
CA GLU A 177 6.53 -5.11 -21.89
C GLU A 177 6.97 -4.96 -20.42
N ARG A 178 7.79 -5.86 -19.91
CA ARG A 178 8.41 -5.73 -18.59
C ARG A 178 9.72 -4.97 -18.76
N SER A 179 9.99 -4.02 -17.86
CA SER A 179 11.33 -3.44 -17.77
C SER A 179 12.29 -4.57 -17.35
N VAL A 180 13.32 -4.77 -18.16
CA VAL A 180 14.46 -5.64 -17.86
C VAL A 180 15.32 -4.97 -16.80
#